data_e1ad7a99c5d335df802457201c3fbc38
#
_entry.id   e1ad7a99c5d335df802457201c3fbc38
#
_cell.length_a   1.000
_cell.length_b   1.000
_cell.length_c   1.000
_cell.angle_alpha   90.00
_cell.angle_beta   90.00
_cell.angle_gamma   90.00
#
_symmetry.space_group_name_H-M   'P 1'
#
loop_
_entity.id
_entity.type
_entity.pdbx_description
1 polymer ?
#
loop_
_entity_poly.entity_id
_entity_poly.type
_entity_poly.pdbx_seq_one_letter_code
_entity_poly.pdbx_strand_id
1 'polypeptide(L)'
;EKYSLGGYSLIQYDGDSPVLPEGLALLLTTSGSTGSPKLVRLSHDNLKSNACSIIEYLKITSSEKAITSLPMYYSYGLSVLNSHLLAGATLLLTDKSYVQREFWKFVLEEKATSFAGVPFTYEILKKMRFEKFLPSSVKVMTQAGGKLNSSLIKYFSEYARLHDIRFYVMYGQTEATARMSYLPAEYTLNKVGSVGVAIPGGHFSLIDEDGMRIVSPNVEGELVYEGSNVFWGYAESLDDLFKGDENKGILYTGDLAYVDSEGFYYISGRKKRFLKLYGNRISLDFVESIVKDHCQECACVGSDDKLIVYVTDLDKIDSIKSVL
;
A
#
# COMPACT_ATOMS: atom_id res chain seq x y z
N GLU A 1 -10.44 29.20 8.50
CA GLU A 1 -9.00 28.92 8.26
C GLU A 1 -8.16 29.69 9.27
N LYS A 2 -7.35 28.97 10.08
CA LYS A 2 -6.49 29.61 11.08
C LYS A 2 -5.01 29.64 10.70
N TYR A 3 -4.53 28.62 10.01
CA TYR A 3 -3.11 28.46 9.65
C TYR A 3 -2.97 27.81 8.28
N SER A 4 -2.04 28.28 7.47
CA SER A 4 -1.64 27.69 6.21
C SER A 4 -0.12 27.60 6.10
N LEU A 5 0.40 26.46 5.66
CA LEU A 5 1.82 26.23 5.43
C LEU A 5 2.01 25.20 4.33
N GLY A 6 2.83 25.52 3.32
CA GLY A 6 3.22 24.58 2.27
C GLY A 6 2.04 23.95 1.48
N GLY A 7 0.98 24.73 1.24
CA GLY A 7 -0.22 24.24 0.55
C GLY A 7 -1.23 23.51 1.46
N TYR A 8 -0.95 23.37 2.74
CA TYR A 8 -1.86 22.80 3.73
C TYR A 8 -2.54 23.89 4.55
N SER A 9 -3.81 23.70 4.88
CA SER A 9 -4.60 24.62 5.70
C SER A 9 -5.24 23.87 6.85
N LEU A 10 -5.12 24.44 8.06
CA LEU A 10 -5.92 24.02 9.20
C LEU A 10 -7.23 24.82 9.18
N ILE A 11 -8.34 24.12 9.03
CA ILE A 11 -9.68 24.69 9.02
C ILE A 11 -10.36 24.30 10.34
N GLN A 12 -10.89 25.29 11.03
CA GLN A 12 -11.72 25.07 12.22
C GLN A 12 -13.15 25.51 11.88
N TYR A 13 -14.10 24.64 12.16
CA TYR A 13 -15.52 24.94 12.08
C TYR A 13 -16.05 25.34 13.45
N ASP A 14 -16.84 26.40 13.50
CA ASP A 14 -17.55 26.81 14.68
C ASP A 14 -18.87 26.04 14.75
N GLY A 15 -19.00 25.14 15.72
CA GLY A 15 -20.18 24.28 15.89
C GLY A 15 -20.01 23.38 17.11
N ASP A 16 -21.11 22.82 17.59
CA ASP A 16 -21.07 21.82 18.65
C ASP A 16 -20.38 20.58 18.17
N SER A 17 -19.22 20.27 18.76
CA SER A 17 -18.49 19.03 18.46
C SER A 17 -18.99 17.93 19.39
N PRO A 18 -19.35 16.75 18.88
CA PRO A 18 -19.69 15.61 19.73
C PRO A 18 -18.48 15.24 20.58
N VAL A 19 -18.72 14.85 21.82
CA VAL A 19 -17.66 14.25 22.65
C VAL A 19 -17.39 12.86 22.12
N LEU A 20 -16.29 12.70 21.40
CA LEU A 20 -15.89 11.41 20.79
C LEU A 20 -15.26 10.48 21.84
N PRO A 21 -15.25 9.15 21.62
CA PRO A 21 -14.55 8.20 22.47
C PRO A 21 -13.07 8.56 22.59
N GLU A 22 -12.53 8.53 23.80
CA GLU A 22 -11.15 8.93 24.11
C GLU A 22 -10.08 8.21 23.28
N GLY A 23 -10.32 6.94 22.91
CA GLY A 23 -9.39 6.16 22.11
C GLY A 23 -9.44 6.45 20.60
N LEU A 24 -10.51 7.05 20.07
CA LEU A 24 -10.66 7.33 18.65
C LEU A 24 -9.77 8.52 18.24
N ALA A 25 -8.84 8.27 17.31
CA ALA A 25 -7.86 9.27 16.89
C ALA A 25 -8.11 9.84 15.50
N LEU A 26 -8.58 9.02 14.57
CA LEU A 26 -8.63 9.36 13.15
C LEU A 26 -9.71 8.59 12.40
N LEU A 27 -10.30 9.26 11.43
CA LEU A 27 -11.20 8.67 10.43
C LEU A 27 -10.56 8.81 9.06
N LEU A 28 -10.41 7.70 8.34
CA LEU A 28 -9.93 7.70 6.97
C LEU A 28 -10.98 7.11 6.02
N THR A 29 -11.06 7.67 4.82
CA THR A 29 -11.87 7.09 3.75
C THR A 29 -11.15 5.91 3.10
N THR A 30 -11.89 4.89 2.70
CA THR A 30 -11.39 3.87 1.79
C THR A 30 -11.80 4.20 0.37
N SER A 31 -11.01 3.78 -0.61
CA SER A 31 -11.33 3.90 -2.05
C SER A 31 -12.41 2.90 -2.49
N GLY A 32 -13.34 2.56 -1.59
CA GLY A 32 -14.33 1.50 -1.76
C GLY A 32 -15.24 1.67 -2.98
N SER A 33 -15.44 0.59 -3.71
CA SER A 33 -16.25 0.44 -4.92
C SER A 33 -17.78 0.45 -4.66
N THR A 34 -18.25 0.75 -3.46
CA THR A 34 -19.64 0.49 -3.03
C THR A 34 -20.48 1.75 -2.73
N GLY A 35 -20.18 2.88 -3.35
CA GLY A 35 -21.11 4.02 -3.43
C GLY A 35 -21.40 4.80 -2.14
N SER A 36 -21.19 4.27 -0.95
CA SER A 36 -21.28 4.99 0.33
C SER A 36 -19.88 5.06 0.95
N PRO A 37 -19.33 6.23 1.28
CA PRO A 37 -18.01 6.35 1.87
C PRO A 37 -18.07 5.84 3.31
N LYS A 38 -17.55 4.62 3.53
CA LYS A 38 -17.28 4.10 4.87
C LYS A 38 -16.00 4.71 5.39
N LEU A 39 -16.06 5.20 6.62
CA LEU A 39 -14.88 5.72 7.31
C LEU A 39 -14.25 4.61 8.16
N VAL A 40 -12.96 4.46 8.05
CA VAL A 40 -12.16 3.56 8.89
C VAL A 40 -11.87 4.27 10.20
N ARG A 41 -12.27 3.68 11.33
CA ARG A 41 -12.03 4.22 12.69
C ARG A 41 -10.69 3.72 13.21
N LEU A 42 -9.75 4.64 13.40
CA LEU A 42 -8.40 4.34 13.89
C LEU A 42 -8.20 4.93 15.28
N SER A 43 -7.65 4.12 16.18
CA SER A 43 -7.28 4.56 17.51
C SER A 43 -5.88 5.18 17.56
N HIS A 44 -5.57 5.87 18.64
CA HIS A 44 -4.20 6.32 18.95
C HIS A 44 -3.21 5.16 18.99
N ASP A 45 -3.62 4.02 19.55
CA ASP A 45 -2.78 2.82 19.62
C ASP A 45 -2.54 2.20 18.24
N ASN A 46 -3.55 2.19 17.35
CA ASN A 46 -3.36 1.74 15.96
C ASN A 46 -2.30 2.58 15.25
N LEU A 47 -2.40 3.91 15.33
CA LEU A 47 -1.45 4.84 14.70
C LEU A 47 -0.03 4.66 15.27
N LYS A 48 0.08 4.59 16.60
CA LYS A 48 1.36 4.45 17.30
C LYS A 48 2.03 3.11 17.00
N SER A 49 1.29 1.99 17.10
CA SER A 49 1.85 0.65 16.84
C SER A 49 2.36 0.51 15.40
N ASN A 50 1.59 1.00 14.41
CA ASN A 50 2.04 0.98 13.02
C ASN A 50 3.29 1.85 12.81
N ALA A 51 3.34 3.05 13.40
CA ALA A 51 4.51 3.94 13.31
C ALA A 51 5.76 3.31 13.95
N CYS A 52 5.63 2.69 15.13
CA CYS A 52 6.74 1.98 15.78
C CYS A 52 7.27 0.83 14.91
N SER A 53 6.38 0.00 14.36
CA SER A 53 6.77 -1.10 13.45
C SER A 53 7.51 -0.58 12.21
N ILE A 54 7.05 0.55 11.63
CA ILE A 54 7.70 1.16 10.46
C ILE A 54 9.10 1.66 10.81
N ILE A 55 9.25 2.31 11.96
CA ILE A 55 10.54 2.79 12.46
C ILE A 55 11.52 1.62 12.58
N GLU A 56 11.06 0.50 13.13
CA GLU A 56 11.88 -0.68 13.37
C GLU A 56 12.40 -1.29 12.06
N TYR A 57 11.51 -1.66 11.12
CA TYR A 57 11.97 -2.38 9.93
C TYR A 57 12.64 -1.49 8.88
N LEU A 58 12.28 -0.19 8.79
CA LEU A 58 12.99 0.76 7.92
C LEU A 58 14.26 1.30 8.58
N LYS A 59 14.43 1.09 9.90
CA LYS A 59 15.54 1.62 10.71
C LYS A 59 15.58 3.15 10.66
N ILE A 60 14.41 3.79 10.85
CA ILE A 60 14.31 5.25 10.83
C ILE A 60 14.96 5.83 12.09
N THR A 61 15.81 6.83 11.90
CA THR A 61 16.47 7.56 12.98
C THR A 61 16.14 9.05 12.89
N SER A 62 16.48 9.82 13.90
CA SER A 62 16.32 11.27 13.92
C SER A 62 17.13 12.01 12.85
N SER A 63 18.11 11.37 12.23
CA SER A 63 18.89 11.94 11.13
C SER A 63 18.20 11.85 9.77
N GLU A 64 17.10 11.08 9.65
CA GLU A 64 16.37 10.91 8.40
C GLU A 64 15.62 12.18 8.00
N LYS A 65 15.51 12.39 6.67
CA LYS A 65 14.76 13.48 6.05
C LYS A 65 13.83 12.93 4.99
N ALA A 66 12.56 12.70 5.34
CA ALA A 66 11.58 12.17 4.41
C ALA A 66 10.92 13.26 3.58
N ILE A 67 10.91 13.13 2.25
CA ILE A 67 10.16 14.03 1.37
C ILE A 67 8.69 13.61 1.28
N THR A 68 7.76 14.56 1.38
CA THR A 68 6.32 14.31 1.20
C THR A 68 5.97 14.16 -0.28
N SER A 69 6.18 12.96 -0.81
CA SER A 69 5.86 12.59 -2.20
C SER A 69 4.43 12.05 -2.37
N LEU A 70 3.75 11.79 -1.26
CA LEU A 70 2.39 11.26 -1.20
C LEU A 70 1.48 12.18 -0.38
N PRO A 71 0.17 12.29 -0.73
CA PRO A 71 -0.76 13.08 0.05
C PRO A 71 -0.87 12.60 1.50
N MET A 72 -0.92 13.53 2.46
CA MET A 72 -1.01 13.20 3.88
C MET A 72 -2.38 12.68 4.32
N TYR A 73 -3.44 12.90 3.52
CA TYR A 73 -4.77 12.31 3.73
C TYR A 73 -4.87 10.85 3.24
N TYR A 74 -3.88 10.38 2.52
CA TYR A 74 -3.75 8.98 2.11
C TYR A 74 -3.02 8.19 3.20
N SER A 75 -3.55 7.05 3.62
CA SER A 75 -3.00 6.26 4.72
C SER A 75 -1.50 5.97 4.61
N TYR A 76 -1.01 5.70 3.38
CA TYR A 76 0.42 5.49 3.15
C TYR A 76 1.24 6.76 3.39
N GLY A 77 0.81 7.92 2.84
CA GLY A 77 1.47 9.21 3.09
C GLY A 77 1.47 9.59 4.57
N LEU A 78 0.33 9.40 5.24
CA LEU A 78 0.20 9.62 6.68
C LEU A 78 1.14 8.72 7.49
N SER A 79 1.34 7.46 7.07
CA SER A 79 2.26 6.55 7.77
C SER A 79 3.72 6.98 7.66
N VAL A 80 4.12 7.63 6.56
CA VAL A 80 5.44 8.28 6.44
C VAL A 80 5.57 9.41 7.45
N LEU A 81 4.56 10.28 7.52
CA LEU A 81 4.53 11.39 8.47
C LEU A 81 4.65 10.89 9.90
N ASN A 82 3.76 9.99 10.32
CA ASN A 82 3.69 9.49 11.70
C ASN A 82 4.99 8.80 12.15
N SER A 83 5.56 7.93 11.29
CA SER A 83 6.78 7.19 11.63
C SER A 83 7.99 8.12 11.75
N HIS A 84 8.15 9.09 10.84
CA HIS A 84 9.29 10.01 10.90
C HIS A 84 9.18 11.01 12.06
N LEU A 85 7.98 11.56 12.32
CA LEU A 85 7.76 12.43 13.49
C LEU A 85 8.01 11.69 14.80
N LEU A 86 7.52 10.46 14.93
CA LEU A 86 7.73 9.64 16.13
C LEU A 86 9.22 9.30 16.34
N ALA A 87 9.98 9.12 15.27
CA ALA A 87 11.42 8.89 15.32
C ALA A 87 12.25 10.18 15.58
N GLY A 88 11.61 11.36 15.66
CA GLY A 88 12.30 12.65 15.74
C GLY A 88 13.01 13.07 14.46
N ALA A 89 12.64 12.47 13.32
CA ALA A 89 13.19 12.76 12.00
C ALA A 89 12.55 14.01 11.37
N THR A 90 13.16 14.52 10.31
CA THR A 90 12.69 15.69 9.59
C THR A 90 11.72 15.31 8.48
N LEU A 91 10.63 16.07 8.35
CA LEU A 91 9.74 16.00 7.20
C LEU A 91 10.00 17.19 6.27
N LEU A 92 10.29 16.91 5.01
CA LEU A 92 10.47 17.90 3.95
C LEU A 92 9.12 18.06 3.23
N LEU A 93 8.37 19.11 3.61
CA LEU A 93 7.04 19.37 3.08
C LEU A 93 7.14 20.07 1.71
N THR A 94 6.45 19.55 0.73
CA THR A 94 6.35 20.15 -0.61
C THR A 94 4.98 19.91 -1.22
N ASP A 95 4.50 20.90 -1.98
CA ASP A 95 3.31 20.81 -2.84
C ASP A 95 3.69 20.44 -4.29
N LYS A 96 4.97 20.32 -4.59
CA LYS A 96 5.47 19.99 -5.93
C LYS A 96 5.33 18.50 -6.20
N SER A 97 4.94 18.17 -7.41
CA SER A 97 4.88 16.79 -7.88
C SER A 97 6.26 16.28 -8.28
N TYR A 98 6.51 14.99 -8.07
CA TYR A 98 7.75 14.33 -8.47
C TYR A 98 8.02 14.34 -9.99
N VAL A 99 7.07 14.77 -10.82
CA VAL A 99 7.29 15.01 -12.26
C VAL A 99 7.88 16.39 -12.54
N GLN A 100 7.91 17.30 -11.56
CA GLN A 100 8.40 18.66 -11.69
C GLN A 100 9.89 18.73 -11.31
N ARG A 101 10.63 19.58 -12.02
CA ARG A 101 12.05 19.79 -11.75
C ARG A 101 12.30 20.40 -10.36
N GLU A 102 11.41 21.26 -9.90
CA GLU A 102 11.43 21.94 -8.61
C GLU A 102 11.40 20.96 -7.44
N PHE A 103 10.65 19.85 -7.57
CA PHE A 103 10.63 18.78 -6.59
C PHE A 103 12.04 18.18 -6.39
N TRP A 104 12.70 17.80 -7.48
CA TRP A 104 14.02 17.16 -7.41
C TRP A 104 15.12 18.13 -7.01
N LYS A 105 14.96 19.43 -7.36
CA LYS A 105 15.83 20.49 -6.86
C LYS A 105 15.74 20.58 -5.33
N PHE A 106 14.53 20.58 -4.78
CA PHE A 106 14.28 20.59 -3.35
C PHE A 106 14.82 19.33 -2.65
N VAL A 107 14.59 18.14 -3.23
CA VAL A 107 15.16 16.86 -2.74
C VAL A 107 16.69 16.94 -2.63
N LEU A 108 17.35 17.53 -3.63
CA LEU A 108 18.80 17.68 -3.66
C LEU A 108 19.30 18.70 -2.63
N GLU A 109 18.72 19.90 -2.59
CA GLU A 109 19.13 21.00 -1.71
C GLU A 109 18.95 20.64 -0.23
N GLU A 110 17.83 20.04 0.12
CA GLU A 110 17.52 19.61 1.47
C GLU A 110 18.16 18.27 1.86
N LYS A 111 18.78 17.58 0.91
CA LYS A 111 19.43 16.28 1.10
C LYS A 111 18.44 15.25 1.66
N ALA A 112 17.27 15.11 1.01
CA ALA A 112 16.30 14.10 1.40
C ALA A 112 16.93 12.70 1.43
N THR A 113 16.59 11.89 2.44
CA THR A 113 17.16 10.56 2.63
C THR A 113 16.20 9.44 2.23
N SER A 114 14.90 9.73 2.16
CA SER A 114 13.90 8.73 1.81
C SER A 114 12.82 9.26 0.88
N PHE A 115 12.34 8.37 0.02
CA PHE A 115 11.31 8.60 -0.98
C PHE A 115 10.28 7.48 -0.98
N ALA A 116 8.99 7.84 -0.96
CA ALA A 116 7.87 6.91 -0.98
C ALA A 116 7.07 7.07 -2.28
N GLY A 117 6.64 5.95 -2.88
CA GLY A 117 5.85 5.99 -4.12
C GLY A 117 4.88 4.83 -4.26
N VAL A 118 3.83 5.06 -5.03
CA VAL A 118 2.90 4.03 -5.51
C VAL A 118 3.40 3.45 -6.85
N PRO A 119 2.85 2.33 -7.37
CA PRO A 119 3.31 1.73 -8.63
C PRO A 119 3.45 2.74 -9.76
N PHE A 120 2.44 3.59 -9.98
CA PHE A 120 2.48 4.63 -11.01
C PHE A 120 3.66 5.59 -10.85
N THR A 121 4.04 5.94 -9.61
CA THR A 121 5.22 6.77 -9.34
C THR A 121 6.49 6.13 -9.91
N TYR A 122 6.68 4.83 -9.69
CA TYR A 122 7.84 4.09 -10.17
C TYR A 122 7.85 3.92 -11.70
N GLU A 123 6.69 3.76 -12.33
CA GLU A 123 6.57 3.78 -13.80
C GLU A 123 7.03 5.11 -14.39
N ILE A 124 6.56 6.23 -13.82
CA ILE A 124 6.94 7.57 -14.26
C ILE A 124 8.44 7.83 -14.00
N LEU A 125 8.96 7.47 -12.83
CA LEU A 125 10.39 7.62 -12.52
C LEU A 125 11.27 6.89 -13.55
N LYS A 126 10.92 5.67 -13.94
CA LYS A 126 11.62 4.93 -14.99
C LYS A 126 11.55 5.65 -16.34
N LYS A 127 10.36 6.13 -16.74
CA LYS A 127 10.18 6.89 -18.00
C LYS A 127 11.00 8.19 -17.99
N MET A 128 11.11 8.85 -16.86
CA MET A 128 11.91 10.08 -16.67
C MET A 128 13.43 9.82 -16.62
N ARG A 129 13.86 8.55 -16.55
CA ARG A 129 15.27 8.18 -16.33
C ARG A 129 15.80 8.77 -15.03
N PHE A 130 15.12 8.44 -13.91
CA PHE A 130 15.39 8.98 -12.56
C PHE A 130 16.83 8.82 -12.11
N GLU A 131 17.55 7.83 -12.60
CA GLU A 131 18.96 7.58 -12.36
C GLU A 131 19.87 8.76 -12.71
N LYS A 132 19.41 9.70 -13.55
CA LYS A 132 20.14 10.90 -13.94
C LYS A 132 20.04 12.05 -12.94
N PHE A 133 19.05 12.01 -12.05
CA PHE A 133 18.77 13.13 -11.15
C PHE A 133 18.44 12.74 -9.71
N LEU A 134 18.34 11.44 -9.38
CA LEU A 134 18.15 10.99 -8.00
C LEU A 134 19.40 11.33 -7.18
N PRO A 135 19.28 12.17 -6.11
CA PRO A 135 20.43 12.52 -5.30
C PRO A 135 20.98 11.34 -4.51
N SER A 136 22.30 11.30 -4.34
CA SER A 136 23.00 10.26 -3.56
C SER A 136 22.65 10.26 -2.06
N SER A 137 22.00 11.33 -1.58
CA SER A 137 21.45 11.41 -0.22
C SER A 137 20.28 10.45 0.00
N VAL A 138 19.52 10.09 -1.04
CA VAL A 138 18.42 9.13 -0.93
C VAL A 138 18.98 7.74 -0.67
N LYS A 139 18.64 7.18 0.50
CA LYS A 139 19.11 5.86 0.96
C LYS A 139 17.97 4.86 1.15
N VAL A 140 16.73 5.33 1.16
CA VAL A 140 15.55 4.49 1.30
C VAL A 140 14.52 4.84 0.24
N MET A 141 14.07 3.83 -0.50
CA MET A 141 12.94 3.93 -1.42
C MET A 141 11.89 2.89 -1.03
N THR A 142 10.63 3.32 -0.95
CA THR A 142 9.54 2.45 -0.52
C THR A 142 8.40 2.46 -1.53
N GLN A 143 7.83 1.29 -1.81
CA GLN A 143 6.70 1.09 -2.71
C GLN A 143 5.55 0.39 -1.99
N ALA A 144 4.34 0.94 -2.09
CA ALA A 144 3.10 0.33 -1.62
C ALA A 144 1.89 0.90 -2.38
N GLY A 145 0.68 0.50 -2.00
CA GLY A 145 -0.57 1.03 -2.55
C GLY A 145 -1.02 0.40 -3.86
N GLY A 146 -0.38 -0.70 -4.26
CA GLY A 146 -0.74 -1.51 -5.43
C GLY A 146 0.39 -2.46 -5.82
N LYS A 147 0.08 -3.40 -6.69
CA LYS A 147 1.05 -4.38 -7.19
C LYS A 147 1.98 -3.72 -8.20
N LEU A 148 3.27 -3.64 -7.88
CA LEU A 148 4.29 -3.17 -8.80
C LEU A 148 4.64 -4.29 -9.79
N ASN A 149 4.76 -3.96 -11.07
CA ASN A 149 5.15 -4.91 -12.11
C ASN A 149 6.52 -5.53 -11.82
N SER A 150 6.67 -6.83 -12.04
CA SER A 150 7.89 -7.59 -11.75
C SER A 150 9.14 -7.05 -12.44
N SER A 151 9.00 -6.52 -13.67
CA SER A 151 10.11 -5.89 -14.40
C SER A 151 10.58 -4.59 -13.74
N LEU A 152 9.66 -3.83 -13.14
CA LEU A 152 9.99 -2.63 -12.38
C LEU A 152 10.63 -2.97 -11.03
N ILE A 153 10.13 -3.98 -10.33
CA ILE A 153 10.75 -4.45 -9.10
C ILE A 153 12.22 -4.81 -9.37
N LYS A 154 12.49 -5.63 -10.38
CA LYS A 154 13.88 -5.99 -10.77
C LYS A 154 14.73 -4.76 -11.07
N TYR A 155 14.22 -3.87 -11.93
CA TYR A 155 14.94 -2.67 -12.35
C TYR A 155 15.32 -1.77 -11.16
N PHE A 156 14.37 -1.45 -10.27
CA PHE A 156 14.64 -0.61 -9.11
C PHE A 156 15.48 -1.33 -8.05
N SER A 157 15.34 -2.63 -7.90
CA SER A 157 16.16 -3.42 -6.97
C SER A 157 17.60 -3.52 -7.43
N GLU A 158 17.86 -3.70 -8.73
CA GLU A 158 19.22 -3.69 -9.30
C GLU A 158 19.88 -2.33 -9.12
N TYR A 159 19.16 -1.25 -9.45
CA TYR A 159 19.64 0.11 -9.24
C TYR A 159 19.94 0.38 -7.76
N ALA A 160 19.03 0.04 -6.87
CA ALA A 160 19.15 0.24 -5.44
C ALA A 160 20.39 -0.49 -4.87
N ARG A 161 20.61 -1.74 -5.28
CA ARG A 161 21.79 -2.53 -4.89
C ARG A 161 23.11 -1.88 -5.34
N LEU A 162 23.14 -1.32 -6.56
CA LEU A 162 24.36 -0.68 -7.09
C LEU A 162 24.69 0.68 -6.43
N HIS A 163 23.68 1.33 -5.82
CA HIS A 163 23.83 2.69 -5.26
C HIS A 163 23.68 2.74 -3.73
N ASP A 164 23.73 1.58 -3.07
CA ASP A 164 23.57 1.46 -1.61
C ASP A 164 22.26 2.12 -1.13
N ILE A 165 21.16 1.81 -1.83
CA ILE A 165 19.81 2.22 -1.50
C ILE A 165 19.05 0.98 -1.04
N ARG A 166 18.28 1.10 0.04
CA ARG A 166 17.34 0.07 0.49
C ARG A 166 16.00 0.28 -0.21
N PHE A 167 15.63 -0.63 -1.10
CA PHE A 167 14.35 -0.61 -1.78
C PHE A 167 13.41 -1.63 -1.14
N TYR A 168 12.25 -1.17 -0.67
CA TYR A 168 11.25 -2.00 -0.02
C TYR A 168 9.97 -2.07 -0.84
N VAL A 169 9.47 -3.27 -1.08
CA VAL A 169 8.11 -3.53 -1.56
C VAL A 169 7.25 -3.85 -0.34
N MET A 170 6.12 -3.16 -0.21
CA MET A 170 5.28 -3.26 0.98
C MET A 170 3.82 -3.49 0.58
N TYR A 171 3.07 -4.09 1.50
CA TYR A 171 1.64 -4.30 1.36
C TYR A 171 0.91 -3.83 2.62
N GLY A 172 -0.32 -3.37 2.43
CA GLY A 172 -1.20 -2.98 3.51
C GLY A 172 -2.53 -2.42 3.03
N GLN A 173 -3.38 -2.17 3.98
CA GLN A 173 -4.72 -1.63 3.79
C GLN A 173 -4.97 -0.52 4.81
N THR A 174 -5.90 0.40 4.50
CA THR A 174 -6.29 1.47 5.43
C THR A 174 -6.83 0.89 6.72
N GLU A 175 -7.50 -0.25 6.66
CA GLU A 175 -8.04 -1.04 7.76
C GLU A 175 -6.97 -1.59 8.71
N ALA A 176 -5.70 -1.55 8.32
CA ALA A 176 -4.56 -1.86 9.19
C ALA A 176 -3.60 -0.65 9.30
N THR A 177 -4.12 0.56 9.30
CA THR A 177 -3.40 1.83 9.50
C THR A 177 -2.31 2.09 8.47
N ALA A 178 -2.29 1.41 7.38
CA ALA A 178 -1.48 1.49 6.17
C ALA A 178 -0.61 0.27 5.88
N ARG A 179 0.21 -0.21 6.80
CA ARG A 179 1.24 -1.21 6.48
C ARG A 179 1.07 -2.48 7.30
N MET A 180 1.08 -3.61 6.60
CA MET A 180 0.92 -4.95 7.18
C MET A 180 2.14 -5.82 6.91
N SER A 181 2.85 -5.59 5.79
CA SER A 181 4.06 -6.34 5.46
C SER A 181 5.07 -5.51 4.67
N TYR A 182 6.29 -6.02 4.64
CA TYR A 182 7.38 -5.51 3.83
C TYR A 182 8.23 -6.66 3.31
N LEU A 183 8.74 -6.52 2.10
CA LEU A 183 9.79 -7.39 1.56
C LEU A 183 11.12 -6.74 1.92
N PRO A 184 11.97 -7.38 2.76
CA PRO A 184 13.28 -6.85 3.10
C PRO A 184 14.11 -6.56 1.85
N ALA A 185 14.86 -5.47 1.85
CA ALA A 185 15.55 -4.96 0.67
C ALA A 185 16.51 -5.98 0.01
N GLU A 186 17.13 -6.84 0.82
CA GLU A 186 18.02 -7.91 0.37
C GLU A 186 17.33 -9.03 -0.42
N TYR A 187 16.01 -9.18 -0.27
CA TYR A 187 15.23 -10.22 -0.95
C TYR A 187 14.49 -9.73 -2.19
N THR A 188 14.51 -8.45 -2.50
CA THR A 188 13.70 -7.88 -3.59
C THR A 188 14.02 -8.44 -4.98
N LEU A 189 15.26 -8.90 -5.22
CA LEU A 189 15.66 -9.57 -6.45
C LEU A 189 15.32 -11.08 -6.47
N ASN A 190 15.35 -11.74 -5.31
CA ASN A 190 15.15 -13.18 -5.21
C ASN A 190 13.68 -13.56 -5.00
N LYS A 191 12.88 -12.65 -4.41
CA LYS A 191 11.46 -12.83 -4.07
C LYS A 191 10.56 -11.85 -4.85
N VAL A 192 10.83 -11.70 -6.15
CA VAL A 192 10.07 -10.80 -7.02
C VAL A 192 8.58 -11.14 -7.00
N GLY A 193 7.74 -10.13 -6.73
CA GLY A 193 6.28 -10.29 -6.63
C GLY A 193 5.77 -10.65 -5.24
N SER A 194 6.66 -10.95 -4.29
CA SER A 194 6.31 -11.11 -2.89
C SER A 194 5.98 -9.77 -2.23
N VAL A 195 5.05 -9.80 -1.28
CA VAL A 195 4.78 -8.70 -0.34
C VAL A 195 5.60 -8.84 0.94
N GLY A 196 6.44 -9.88 1.02
CA GLY A 196 7.37 -10.11 2.10
C GLY A 196 6.78 -10.81 3.31
N VAL A 197 7.17 -10.34 4.48
CA VAL A 197 6.78 -10.86 5.80
C VAL A 197 5.96 -9.81 6.56
N ALA A 198 5.20 -10.22 7.56
CA ALA A 198 4.47 -9.28 8.42
C ALA A 198 5.42 -8.27 9.08
N ILE A 199 4.93 -7.04 9.31
CA ILE A 199 5.68 -6.03 10.06
C ILE A 199 5.90 -6.47 11.52
N PRO A 200 6.90 -5.93 12.23
CA PRO A 200 7.09 -6.17 13.65
C PRO A 200 5.79 -5.94 14.45
N GLY A 201 5.41 -6.91 15.28
CA GLY A 201 4.16 -6.89 16.04
C GLY A 201 2.92 -7.33 15.26
N GLY A 202 3.06 -7.66 13.97
CA GLY A 202 2.01 -8.22 13.13
C GLY A 202 2.21 -9.71 12.86
N HIS A 203 1.13 -10.40 12.50
CA HIS A 203 1.15 -11.80 12.12
C HIS A 203 0.22 -12.06 10.93
N PHE A 204 0.66 -12.91 9.99
CA PHE A 204 -0.16 -13.40 8.90
C PHE A 204 -0.54 -14.87 9.11
N SER A 205 -1.77 -15.20 8.75
CA SER A 205 -2.22 -16.56 8.57
C SER A 205 -3.06 -16.68 7.29
N LEU A 206 -3.20 -17.90 6.79
CA LEU A 206 -4.04 -18.22 5.64
C LEU A 206 -5.16 -19.13 6.11
N ILE A 207 -6.38 -18.89 5.61
CA ILE A 207 -7.54 -19.74 5.88
C ILE A 207 -8.18 -20.20 4.57
N ASP A 208 -8.75 -21.39 4.58
CA ASP A 208 -9.52 -21.92 3.47
C ASP A 208 -10.98 -21.40 3.47
N GLU A 209 -11.81 -21.93 2.58
CA GLU A 209 -13.22 -21.54 2.44
C GLU A 209 -14.06 -21.93 3.68
N ASP A 210 -13.64 -22.94 4.44
CA ASP A 210 -14.29 -23.40 5.67
C ASP A 210 -13.76 -22.66 6.92
N GLY A 211 -12.82 -21.71 6.74
CA GLY A 211 -12.19 -20.95 7.80
C GLY A 211 -11.08 -21.70 8.55
N MET A 212 -10.65 -22.85 8.03
CA MET A 212 -9.58 -23.64 8.64
C MET A 212 -8.22 -23.09 8.22
N ARG A 213 -7.27 -23.09 9.19
CA ARG A 213 -5.92 -22.59 8.95
C ARG A 213 -5.14 -23.46 7.97
N ILE A 214 -4.58 -22.85 6.92
CA ILE A 214 -3.69 -23.46 5.96
C ILE A 214 -2.25 -23.35 6.50
N VAL A 215 -1.56 -24.49 6.63
CA VAL A 215 -0.17 -24.57 7.12
C VAL A 215 0.82 -25.01 6.04
N SER A 216 0.32 -25.59 4.95
CA SER A 216 1.15 -26.08 3.84
C SER A 216 1.61 -24.90 2.96
N PRO A 217 2.92 -24.82 2.61
CA PRO A 217 3.41 -23.79 1.70
C PRO A 217 2.81 -23.94 0.30
N ASN A 218 2.72 -22.82 -0.41
CA ASN A 218 2.21 -22.71 -1.79
C ASN A 218 0.74 -23.14 -1.96
N VAL A 219 -0.02 -23.17 -0.88
CA VAL A 219 -1.49 -23.36 -0.91
C VAL A 219 -2.16 -22.01 -0.73
N GLU A 220 -3.05 -21.67 -1.67
CA GLU A 220 -3.79 -20.42 -1.65
C GLU A 220 -4.90 -20.44 -0.61
N GLY A 221 -5.08 -19.33 0.11
CA GLY A 221 -6.17 -19.08 1.02
C GLY A 221 -6.42 -17.59 1.23
N GLU A 222 -7.46 -17.26 1.98
CA GLU A 222 -7.70 -15.87 2.38
C GLU A 222 -6.64 -15.45 3.39
N LEU A 223 -6.03 -14.29 3.14
CA LEU A 223 -5.05 -13.71 4.05
C LEU A 223 -5.75 -13.06 5.24
N VAL A 224 -5.39 -13.51 6.43
CA VAL A 224 -5.79 -12.90 7.70
C VAL A 224 -4.58 -12.24 8.33
N TYR A 225 -4.78 -11.02 8.80
CA TYR A 225 -3.74 -10.26 9.51
C TYR A 225 -4.16 -10.02 10.95
N GLU A 226 -3.22 -10.20 11.87
CA GLU A 226 -3.38 -9.92 13.29
C GLU A 226 -2.33 -8.88 13.70
N GLY A 227 -2.75 -7.82 14.42
CA GLY A 227 -1.86 -6.77 14.88
C GLY A 227 -2.56 -5.63 15.57
N SER A 228 -1.86 -4.92 16.45
CA SER A 228 -2.38 -3.77 17.19
C SER A 228 -2.69 -2.56 16.30
N ASN A 229 -2.27 -2.59 15.04
CA ASN A 229 -2.56 -1.56 14.04
C ASN A 229 -3.85 -1.81 13.26
N VAL A 230 -4.60 -2.88 13.56
CA VAL A 230 -5.91 -3.17 12.96
C VAL A 230 -6.95 -2.18 13.50
N PHE A 231 -7.76 -1.64 12.61
CA PHE A 231 -8.78 -0.63 12.88
C PHE A 231 -9.90 -1.14 13.82
N TRP A 232 -10.61 -0.23 14.46
CA TRP A 232 -11.72 -0.59 15.35
C TRP A 232 -12.99 -1.03 14.62
N GLY A 233 -13.13 -0.71 13.34
CA GLY A 233 -14.30 -0.99 12.51
C GLY A 233 -14.65 0.19 11.62
N TYR A 234 -15.73 0.06 10.86
CA TYR A 234 -16.20 1.13 9.98
C TYR A 234 -17.19 2.06 10.70
N ALA A 235 -17.30 3.29 10.20
CA ALA A 235 -18.37 4.22 10.54
C ALA A 235 -19.08 4.67 9.27
N GLU A 236 -20.40 4.59 9.25
CA GLU A 236 -21.31 5.11 8.22
C GLU A 236 -22.23 6.19 8.80
N SER A 237 -22.32 6.26 10.13
CA SER A 237 -23.13 7.20 10.89
C SER A 237 -22.37 7.75 12.10
N LEU A 238 -22.93 8.79 12.74
CA LEU A 238 -22.36 9.35 13.97
C LEU A 238 -22.35 8.31 15.11
N ASP A 239 -23.40 7.46 15.20
CA ASP A 239 -23.52 6.44 16.25
C ASP A 239 -22.42 5.40 16.16
N ASP A 240 -21.91 5.12 14.95
CA ASP A 240 -20.83 4.16 14.75
C ASP A 240 -19.50 4.63 15.37
N LEU A 241 -19.33 5.95 15.58
CA LEU A 241 -18.13 6.49 16.22
C LEU A 241 -18.01 6.07 17.69
N PHE A 242 -19.14 5.74 18.32
CA PHE A 242 -19.21 5.35 19.73
C PHE A 242 -19.07 3.83 19.94
N LYS A 243 -19.03 3.04 18.87
CA LYS A 243 -18.71 1.61 18.96
C LYS A 243 -17.27 1.44 19.38
N GLY A 244 -17.01 0.45 20.23
CA GLY A 244 -15.64 0.07 20.63
C GLY A 244 -14.87 -0.60 19.49
N ASP A 245 -13.81 -1.32 19.84
CA ASP A 245 -13.04 -2.14 18.90
C ASP A 245 -13.85 -3.41 18.54
N GLU A 246 -14.37 -3.43 17.32
CA GLU A 246 -15.18 -4.54 16.79
C GLU A 246 -14.30 -5.66 16.22
N ASN A 247 -13.06 -5.35 15.79
CA ASN A 247 -12.16 -6.28 15.12
C ASN A 247 -11.17 -6.97 16.06
N LYS A 248 -10.94 -6.39 17.24
CA LYS A 248 -10.05 -6.96 18.28
C LYS A 248 -8.67 -7.36 17.75
N GLY A 249 -8.12 -6.53 16.87
CA GLY A 249 -6.81 -6.75 16.29
C GLY A 249 -6.75 -7.78 15.15
N ILE A 250 -7.88 -8.29 14.64
CA ILE A 250 -7.94 -9.28 13.56
C ILE A 250 -8.58 -8.65 12.33
N LEU A 251 -7.92 -8.77 11.18
CA LEU A 251 -8.39 -8.30 9.88
C LEU A 251 -8.46 -9.44 8.87
N TYR A 252 -9.68 -9.78 8.43
CA TYR A 252 -9.90 -10.56 7.23
C TYR A 252 -9.75 -9.65 6.03
N THR A 253 -8.63 -9.78 5.32
CA THR A 253 -8.22 -8.79 4.32
C THR A 253 -9.08 -8.80 3.06
N GLY A 254 -9.76 -9.90 2.79
CA GLY A 254 -10.45 -10.15 1.54
C GLY A 254 -9.51 -10.37 0.35
N ASP A 255 -8.20 -10.41 0.59
CA ASP A 255 -7.19 -10.76 -0.41
C ASP A 255 -6.84 -12.24 -0.31
N LEU A 256 -6.61 -12.90 -1.45
CA LEU A 256 -6.09 -14.25 -1.53
C LEU A 256 -4.56 -14.20 -1.62
N ALA A 257 -3.93 -15.13 -0.92
CA ALA A 257 -2.47 -15.19 -0.88
C ALA A 257 -2.01 -16.64 -0.70
N TYR A 258 -0.74 -16.86 -0.94
CA TYR A 258 -0.02 -18.05 -0.51
C TYR A 258 1.31 -17.65 0.14
N VAL A 259 1.87 -18.55 0.93
CA VAL A 259 3.20 -18.41 1.54
C VAL A 259 4.14 -19.44 0.96
N ASP A 260 5.37 -19.04 0.62
CA ASP A 260 6.37 -19.99 0.16
C ASP A 260 7.03 -20.77 1.34
N SER A 261 7.87 -21.73 1.02
CA SER A 261 8.56 -22.55 2.05
C SER A 261 9.55 -21.77 2.92
N GLU A 262 9.89 -20.55 2.54
CA GLU A 262 10.78 -19.65 3.30
C GLU A 262 10.00 -18.58 4.10
N GLY A 263 8.65 -18.62 4.06
CA GLY A 263 7.80 -17.73 4.83
C GLY A 263 7.46 -16.40 4.17
N PHE A 264 7.73 -16.24 2.88
CA PHE A 264 7.38 -15.03 2.13
C PHE A 264 5.98 -15.14 1.51
N TYR A 265 5.15 -14.11 1.71
CA TYR A 265 3.77 -14.07 1.24
C TYR A 265 3.67 -13.45 -0.14
N TYR A 266 2.71 -13.95 -0.95
CA TYR A 266 2.40 -13.49 -2.30
C TYR A 266 0.91 -13.29 -2.43
N ILE A 267 0.47 -12.09 -2.84
CA ILE A 267 -0.94 -11.81 -3.12
C ILE A 267 -1.27 -12.33 -4.53
N SER A 268 -2.23 -13.23 -4.61
CA SER A 268 -2.71 -13.84 -5.86
C SER A 268 -3.94 -13.14 -6.44
N GLY A 269 -4.78 -12.51 -5.59
CA GLY A 269 -5.96 -11.80 -6.04
C GLY A 269 -6.87 -11.36 -4.91
N ARG A 270 -8.10 -10.95 -5.25
CA ARG A 270 -9.13 -10.57 -4.28
C ARG A 270 -10.27 -11.58 -4.25
N LYS A 271 -10.71 -11.96 -3.05
CA LYS A 271 -11.79 -12.93 -2.83
C LYS A 271 -13.10 -12.56 -3.55
N LYS A 272 -13.39 -11.26 -3.73
CA LYS A 272 -14.59 -10.76 -4.42
C LYS A 272 -14.39 -10.52 -5.94
N ARG A 273 -13.19 -10.72 -6.49
CA ARG A 273 -12.87 -10.50 -7.91
C ARG A 273 -12.69 -11.82 -8.68
N PHE A 274 -13.65 -12.74 -8.51
CA PHE A 274 -13.70 -13.99 -9.24
C PHE A 274 -14.98 -14.07 -10.05
N LEU A 275 -14.89 -14.73 -11.20
CA LEU A 275 -16.03 -15.15 -12.01
C LEU A 275 -16.08 -16.68 -12.05
N LYS A 276 -17.25 -17.24 -12.17
CA LYS A 276 -17.42 -18.63 -12.59
C LYS A 276 -17.66 -18.66 -14.08
N LEU A 277 -16.64 -19.06 -14.85
CA LEU A 277 -16.74 -19.26 -16.28
C LEU A 277 -16.82 -20.77 -16.57
N TYR A 278 -17.95 -21.23 -17.09
CA TYR A 278 -18.18 -22.65 -17.41
C TYR A 278 -17.83 -23.60 -16.26
N GLY A 279 -18.18 -23.19 -15.02
CA GLY A 279 -17.92 -23.96 -13.81
C GLY A 279 -16.52 -23.78 -13.20
N ASN A 280 -15.61 -23.12 -13.89
CA ASN A 280 -14.27 -22.82 -13.37
C ASN A 280 -14.23 -21.46 -12.70
N ARG A 281 -13.59 -21.40 -11.53
CA ARG A 281 -13.35 -20.14 -10.81
C ARG A 281 -12.14 -19.43 -11.39
N ILE A 282 -12.34 -18.25 -11.97
CA ILE A 282 -11.29 -17.45 -12.63
C ILE A 282 -11.11 -16.13 -11.89
N SER A 283 -9.88 -15.83 -11.49
CA SER A 283 -9.51 -14.54 -10.89
C SER A 283 -9.41 -13.47 -11.96
N LEU A 284 -10.15 -12.37 -11.84
CA LEU A 284 -10.03 -11.21 -12.71
C LEU A 284 -8.66 -10.56 -12.59
N ASP A 285 -8.04 -10.56 -11.41
CA ASP A 285 -6.69 -10.04 -11.18
C ASP A 285 -5.64 -10.88 -11.91
N PHE A 286 -5.84 -12.20 -11.97
CA PHE A 286 -4.98 -13.10 -12.75
C PHE A 286 -5.11 -12.84 -14.25
N VAL A 287 -6.34 -12.71 -14.77
CA VAL A 287 -6.58 -12.35 -16.18
C VAL A 287 -5.95 -11.00 -16.50
N GLU A 288 -6.14 -9.98 -15.65
CA GLU A 288 -5.49 -8.67 -15.84
C GLU A 288 -3.96 -8.79 -15.87
N SER A 289 -3.37 -9.68 -15.08
CA SER A 289 -1.92 -9.88 -15.08
C SER A 289 -1.41 -10.44 -16.41
N ILE A 290 -2.13 -11.37 -17.04
CA ILE A 290 -1.81 -11.91 -18.36
C ILE A 290 -1.97 -10.82 -19.44
N VAL A 291 -3.10 -10.08 -19.39
CA VAL A 291 -3.37 -9.01 -20.37
C VAL A 291 -2.33 -7.90 -20.29
N LYS A 292 -1.83 -7.57 -19.09
CA LYS A 292 -0.82 -6.52 -18.87
C LYS A 292 0.53 -6.82 -19.52
N ASP A 293 0.84 -8.08 -19.81
CA ASP A 293 2.03 -8.43 -20.58
C ASP A 293 1.92 -8.00 -22.07
N HIS A 294 0.69 -7.78 -22.56
CA HIS A 294 0.39 -7.34 -23.92
C HIS A 294 -0.10 -5.89 -24.01
N CYS A 295 -0.90 -5.44 -23.05
CA CYS A 295 -1.45 -4.09 -22.98
C CYS A 295 -1.43 -3.59 -21.52
N GLN A 296 -0.61 -2.59 -21.22
CA GLN A 296 -0.39 -2.10 -19.83
C GLN A 296 -1.66 -1.55 -19.18
N GLU A 297 -2.53 -0.89 -19.94
CA GLU A 297 -3.78 -0.32 -19.45
C GLU A 297 -4.92 -1.25 -19.83
N CYS A 298 -5.34 -2.09 -18.89
CA CYS A 298 -6.47 -2.99 -19.03
C CYS A 298 -7.28 -3.06 -17.74
N ALA A 299 -8.55 -3.44 -17.87
CA ALA A 299 -9.44 -3.75 -16.77
C ALA A 299 -10.30 -4.97 -17.13
N CYS A 300 -10.45 -5.91 -16.18
CA CYS A 300 -11.33 -7.05 -16.31
C CYS A 300 -12.53 -6.92 -15.39
N VAL A 301 -13.70 -7.14 -15.95
CA VAL A 301 -14.98 -7.21 -15.23
C VAL A 301 -15.82 -8.34 -15.79
N GLY A 302 -16.92 -8.65 -15.15
CA GLY A 302 -17.88 -9.62 -15.70
C GLY A 302 -18.87 -10.08 -14.67
N SER A 303 -19.64 -11.06 -15.08
CA SER A 303 -20.54 -11.85 -14.25
C SER A 303 -20.32 -13.32 -14.60
N ASP A 304 -20.96 -14.24 -13.87
CA ASP A 304 -20.87 -15.65 -14.17
C ASP A 304 -21.11 -15.91 -15.67
N ASP A 305 -20.25 -16.72 -16.26
CA ASP A 305 -20.21 -17.10 -17.67
C ASP A 305 -19.89 -15.95 -18.67
N LYS A 306 -19.52 -14.75 -18.19
CA LYS A 306 -19.15 -13.63 -19.05
C LYS A 306 -17.97 -12.83 -18.52
N LEU A 307 -16.81 -12.99 -19.15
CA LEU A 307 -15.63 -12.15 -18.95
C LEU A 307 -15.61 -10.99 -19.96
N ILE A 308 -15.37 -9.78 -19.50
CA ILE A 308 -15.19 -8.58 -20.32
C ILE A 308 -13.83 -7.99 -20.00
N VAL A 309 -13.01 -7.85 -21.00
CA VAL A 309 -11.67 -7.25 -20.92
C VAL A 309 -11.67 -5.94 -21.66
N TYR A 310 -11.40 -4.84 -20.94
CA TYR A 310 -11.20 -3.51 -21.51
C TYR A 310 -9.70 -3.29 -21.72
N VAL A 311 -9.35 -2.77 -22.89
CA VAL A 311 -7.96 -2.42 -23.25
C VAL A 311 -7.93 -1.07 -23.94
N THR A 312 -6.85 -0.32 -23.82
CA THR A 312 -6.67 0.99 -24.47
C THR A 312 -6.02 0.88 -25.85
N ASP A 313 -5.33 -0.23 -26.14
CA ASP A 313 -4.66 -0.48 -27.41
C ASP A 313 -5.43 -1.54 -28.23
N LEU A 314 -6.13 -1.08 -29.28
CA LEU A 314 -6.94 -1.94 -30.13
C LEU A 314 -6.11 -2.89 -31.00
N ASP A 315 -4.86 -2.54 -31.32
CA ASP A 315 -3.97 -3.37 -32.14
C ASP A 315 -3.50 -4.62 -31.40
N LYS A 316 -3.71 -4.68 -30.07
CA LYS A 316 -3.34 -5.83 -29.23
C LYS A 316 -4.46 -6.86 -29.03
N ILE A 317 -5.66 -6.58 -29.52
CA ILE A 317 -6.85 -7.42 -29.26
C ILE A 317 -6.62 -8.88 -29.68
N ASP A 318 -6.04 -9.12 -30.86
CA ASP A 318 -5.86 -10.50 -31.36
C ASP A 318 -4.78 -11.24 -30.55
N SER A 319 -3.71 -10.56 -30.14
CA SER A 319 -2.69 -11.17 -29.29
C SER A 319 -3.23 -11.47 -27.88
N ILE A 320 -4.11 -10.61 -27.35
CA ILE A 320 -4.76 -10.83 -26.06
C ILE A 320 -5.74 -11.99 -26.13
N LYS A 321 -6.57 -12.07 -27.18
CA LYS A 321 -7.49 -13.21 -27.39
C LYS A 321 -6.78 -14.55 -27.50
N SER A 322 -5.55 -14.56 -28.01
CA SER A 322 -4.80 -15.81 -28.16
C SER A 322 -4.22 -16.36 -26.85
N VAL A 323 -4.17 -15.56 -25.79
CA VAL A 323 -3.62 -15.94 -24.48
C VAL A 323 -4.70 -16.09 -23.39
N LEU A 324 -5.94 -15.70 -23.68
CA LEU A 324 -7.13 -15.89 -22.84
C LEU A 324 -7.93 -17.11 -23.29
#